data_6f59ba31e3e0a7e9961d12eee2b58fcc
#
_entry.id   6f59ba31e3e0a7e9961d12eee2b58fcc
#
_cell.length_a   1.000
_cell.length_b   1.000
_cell.length_c   1.000
_cell.angle_alpha   90.00
_cell.angle_beta   90.00
_cell.angle_gamma   90.00
#
_symmetry.space_group_name_H-M   'P 1'
#
loop_
_entity.id
_entity.type
_entity.pdbx_description
1 polymer ?
#
loop_
_entity_poly.entity_id
_entity_poly.type
_entity_poly.pdbx_seq_one_letter_code
_entity_poly.pdbx_strand_id
1 'polypeptide(L)'
;IPKKKLTTVNETVTLQEAIDILENSGFRCVPILDETGTIFRGNIYKMHIYRHKANGGDMNLPVTHLLKNATKFISINASFFKVFFSIKELPYISVLDDDNRFYGILTHSSLLNMLQQSWNVNTGSYVLTIASTGLKGDLANMTKIISRYCSISSCITLDVEQDELVRRTMITLESGV
;
A
#
# COMPACT_ATOMS: atom_id res chain seq x y z
N ILE A 1 9.08 -0.12 2.14
CA ILE A 1 10.40 0.47 1.86
C ILE A 1 10.92 1.07 3.15
N PRO A 2 12.05 0.60 3.71
CA PRO A 2 12.59 1.11 4.95
C PRO A 2 13.16 2.54 4.77
N LYS A 3 13.15 3.33 5.85
CA LYS A 3 13.60 4.73 5.91
C LYS A 3 14.96 4.96 5.22
N LYS A 4 15.93 4.08 5.41
CA LYS A 4 17.30 4.19 4.85
C LYS A 4 17.34 4.26 3.31
N LYS A 5 16.27 3.84 2.63
CA LYS A 5 16.15 3.83 1.16
C LYS A 5 15.21 4.93 0.65
N LEU A 6 14.80 5.86 1.51
CA LEU A 6 13.84 6.89 1.16
C LEU A 6 14.49 8.27 1.09
N THR A 7 13.99 9.08 0.17
CA THR A 7 14.15 10.53 0.22
C THR A 7 13.13 11.08 1.21
N THR A 8 13.57 11.79 2.22
CA THR A 8 12.76 12.48 3.23
C THR A 8 13.24 13.92 3.33
N VAL A 9 12.40 14.79 3.86
CA VAL A 9 12.77 16.17 4.17
C VAL A 9 12.64 16.44 5.67
N ASN A 10 13.50 17.31 6.18
CA ASN A 10 13.41 17.78 7.57
C ASN A 10 12.34 18.86 7.68
N GLU A 11 11.67 18.97 8.84
CA GLU A 11 10.60 19.96 9.08
C GLU A 11 11.08 21.42 8.98
N THR A 12 12.37 21.67 9.13
CA THR A 12 12.97 23.02 9.04
C THR A 12 13.32 23.46 7.62
N VAL A 13 13.30 22.52 6.66
CA VAL A 13 13.60 22.81 5.24
C VAL A 13 12.56 23.77 4.67
N THR A 14 13.01 24.74 3.87
CA THR A 14 12.13 25.69 3.18
C THR A 14 11.34 25.03 2.05
N LEU A 15 10.27 25.68 1.60
CA LEU A 15 9.51 25.23 0.43
C LEU A 15 10.35 25.23 -0.85
N GLN A 16 11.31 26.18 -0.98
CA GLN A 16 12.22 26.21 -2.13
C GLN A 16 13.16 25.00 -2.10
N GLU A 17 13.83 24.73 -0.97
CA GLU A 17 14.69 23.55 -0.85
C GLU A 17 13.92 22.24 -1.04
N ALA A 18 12.70 22.16 -0.51
CA ALA A 18 11.84 20.97 -0.66
C ALA A 18 11.45 20.70 -2.11
N ILE A 19 11.16 21.76 -2.92
CA ILE A 19 10.85 21.58 -4.34
C ILE A 19 12.08 21.11 -5.11
N ASP A 20 13.27 21.63 -4.79
CA ASP A 20 14.53 21.21 -5.43
C ASP A 20 14.84 19.73 -5.14
N ILE A 21 14.61 19.28 -3.89
CA ILE A 21 14.74 17.86 -3.52
C ILE A 21 13.76 17.00 -4.32
N LEU A 22 12.48 17.42 -4.43
CA LEU A 22 11.44 16.70 -5.17
C LEU A 22 11.70 16.67 -6.68
N GLU A 23 12.27 17.73 -7.25
CA GLU A 23 12.68 17.77 -8.66
C GLU A 23 13.83 16.82 -8.94
N ASN A 24 14.89 16.90 -8.15
CA ASN A 24 16.09 16.09 -8.33
C ASN A 24 15.84 14.60 -8.11
N SER A 25 14.95 14.25 -7.17
CA SER A 25 14.58 12.85 -6.89
C SER A 25 13.53 12.28 -7.84
N GLY A 26 12.80 13.13 -8.58
CA GLY A 26 11.68 12.73 -9.43
C GLY A 26 10.42 12.31 -8.68
N PHE A 27 10.40 12.42 -7.35
CA PHE A 27 9.23 12.04 -6.55
C PHE A 27 8.15 13.14 -6.57
N ARG A 28 6.89 12.70 -6.45
CA ARG A 28 5.73 13.59 -6.35
C ARG A 28 5.39 13.98 -4.93
N CYS A 29 5.86 13.19 -3.98
CA CYS A 29 5.56 13.34 -2.55
C CYS A 29 6.66 12.64 -1.74
N VAL A 30 7.09 13.28 -0.64
CA VAL A 30 8.05 12.70 0.31
C VAL A 30 7.59 12.94 1.75
N PRO A 31 7.99 12.08 2.71
CA PRO A 31 7.72 12.28 4.12
C PRO A 31 8.50 13.47 4.68
N ILE A 32 7.85 14.21 5.58
CA ILE A 32 8.47 15.22 6.44
C ILE A 32 8.76 14.57 7.79
N LEU A 33 9.98 14.67 8.26
CA LEU A 33 10.39 14.20 9.58
C LEU A 33 10.81 15.39 10.45
N ASP A 34 10.81 15.17 11.75
CA ASP A 34 11.33 16.14 12.72
C ASP A 34 12.83 16.40 12.52
N GLU A 35 13.41 17.34 13.28
CA GLU A 35 14.83 17.68 13.19
C GLU A 35 15.76 16.49 13.45
N THR A 36 15.35 15.55 14.30
CA THR A 36 16.13 14.34 14.58
C THR A 36 15.99 13.29 13.46
N GLY A 37 15.07 13.51 12.52
CA GLY A 37 14.73 12.57 11.45
C GLY A 37 14.04 11.32 11.96
N THR A 38 13.47 11.28 13.16
CA THR A 38 12.87 10.08 13.75
C THR A 38 11.35 10.12 13.81
N ILE A 39 10.76 11.29 13.97
CA ILE A 39 9.31 11.43 14.12
C ILE A 39 8.68 11.88 12.81
N PHE A 40 7.66 11.17 12.38
CA PHE A 40 6.86 11.53 11.20
C PHE A 40 5.98 12.74 11.51
N ARG A 41 6.10 13.79 10.70
CA ARG A 41 5.29 15.00 10.81
C ARG A 41 4.12 14.99 9.81
N GLY A 42 4.33 14.43 8.63
CA GLY A 42 3.37 14.41 7.54
C GLY A 42 4.06 14.24 6.20
N ASN A 43 3.41 14.71 5.15
CA ASN A 43 3.92 14.61 3.79
C ASN A 43 3.93 15.98 3.11
N ILE A 44 4.90 16.21 2.23
CA ILE A 44 4.91 17.33 1.30
C ILE A 44 4.72 16.84 -0.14
N TYR A 45 3.85 17.53 -0.86
CA TYR A 45 3.51 17.22 -2.24
C TYR A 45 4.03 18.30 -3.19
N LYS A 46 4.74 17.89 -4.23
CA LYS A 46 5.27 18.74 -5.30
C LYS A 46 4.23 19.70 -5.87
N MET A 47 3.03 19.18 -6.14
CA MET A 47 1.91 19.96 -6.68
C MET A 47 1.46 21.09 -5.74
N HIS A 48 1.49 20.87 -4.42
CA HIS A 48 1.10 21.91 -3.47
C HIS A 48 2.13 23.03 -3.40
N ILE A 49 3.42 22.71 -3.51
CA ILE A 49 4.47 23.72 -3.57
C ILE A 49 4.35 24.54 -4.85
N TYR A 50 4.14 23.90 -6.00
CA TYR A 50 3.94 24.64 -7.27
C TYR A 50 2.72 25.53 -7.24
N ARG A 51 1.61 25.06 -6.69
CA ARG A 51 0.40 25.89 -6.54
C ARG A 51 0.66 27.09 -5.63
N HIS A 52 1.37 26.90 -4.52
CA HIS A 52 1.78 27.98 -3.62
C HIS A 52 2.64 29.01 -4.35
N LYS A 53 3.66 28.57 -5.07
CA LYS A 53 4.54 29.41 -5.89
C LYS A 53 3.78 30.17 -6.97
N ALA A 54 2.90 29.50 -7.71
CA ALA A 54 2.10 30.12 -8.78
C ALA A 54 1.14 31.21 -8.25
N ASN A 55 0.69 31.10 -7.00
CA ASN A 55 -0.12 32.09 -6.32
C ASN A 55 0.71 33.23 -5.66
N GLY A 56 2.00 33.31 -5.92
CA GLY A 56 2.89 34.33 -5.34
C GLY A 56 3.24 34.09 -3.86
N GLY A 57 3.09 32.86 -3.37
CA GLY A 57 3.41 32.51 -1.99
C GLY A 57 4.91 32.54 -1.69
N ASP A 58 5.27 32.86 -0.46
CA ASP A 58 6.65 32.92 0.00
C ASP A 58 7.28 31.51 0.06
N MET A 59 8.32 31.31 -0.73
CA MET A 59 9.03 30.03 -0.83
C MET A 59 10.06 29.82 0.29
N ASN A 60 10.33 30.84 1.11
CA ASN A 60 11.20 30.73 2.28
C ASN A 60 10.48 30.19 3.52
N LEU A 61 9.17 30.01 3.46
CA LEU A 61 8.42 29.38 4.55
C LEU A 61 8.87 27.92 4.74
N PRO A 62 8.83 27.41 5.99
CA PRO A 62 9.19 26.02 6.27
C PRO A 62 8.21 25.06 5.57
N VAL A 63 8.71 23.88 5.21
CA VAL A 63 7.94 22.83 4.51
C VAL A 63 6.66 22.44 5.25
N THR A 64 6.63 22.62 6.56
CA THR A 64 5.45 22.37 7.41
C THR A 64 4.26 23.25 7.10
N HIS A 65 4.47 24.41 6.45
CA HIS A 65 3.39 25.31 6.01
C HIS A 65 2.39 24.63 5.05
N LEU A 66 2.89 23.73 4.18
CA LEU A 66 2.06 22.97 3.23
C LEU A 66 1.92 21.49 3.59
N LEU A 67 2.24 21.12 4.82
CA LEU A 67 2.18 19.76 5.32
C LEU A 67 0.76 19.17 5.18
N LYS A 68 0.70 17.91 4.75
CA LYS A 68 -0.53 17.13 4.60
C LYS A 68 -0.37 15.75 5.27
N ASN A 69 -1.53 15.16 5.60
CA ASN A 69 -1.61 13.75 6.06
C ASN A 69 -0.80 13.44 7.33
N ALA A 70 -0.66 14.38 8.26
CA ALA A 70 0.06 14.20 9.53
C ALA A 70 -0.43 12.99 10.34
N THR A 71 -1.72 12.67 10.24
CA THR A 71 -2.36 11.57 10.97
C THR A 71 -2.55 10.30 10.13
N LYS A 72 -2.05 10.28 8.88
CA LYS A 72 -2.21 9.16 7.96
C LYS A 72 -0.99 8.24 8.02
N PHE A 73 -0.97 7.36 8.99
CA PHE A 73 0.06 6.35 9.18
C PHE A 73 -0.54 5.05 9.72
N ILE A 74 0.24 3.98 9.67
CA ILE A 74 -0.07 2.67 10.26
C ILE A 74 1.06 2.25 11.18
N SER A 75 0.75 1.39 12.17
CA SER A 75 1.76 0.68 12.95
C SER A 75 2.40 -0.42 12.08
N ILE A 76 3.66 -0.75 12.36
CA ILE A 76 4.37 -1.88 11.78
C ILE A 76 3.63 -3.21 12.03
N ASN A 77 2.86 -3.30 13.13
CA ASN A 77 2.05 -4.45 13.49
C ASN A 77 0.60 -4.38 12.97
N ALA A 78 0.29 -3.45 12.05
CA ALA A 78 -1.06 -3.33 11.49
C ALA A 78 -1.47 -4.57 10.72
N SER A 79 -2.73 -5.01 10.87
CA SER A 79 -3.27 -6.14 10.11
C SER A 79 -3.32 -5.82 8.61
N PHE A 80 -3.21 -6.87 7.77
CA PHE A 80 -3.23 -6.76 6.31
C PHE A 80 -4.43 -5.92 5.80
N PHE A 81 -5.63 -6.20 6.26
CA PHE A 81 -6.83 -5.46 5.82
C PHE A 81 -6.79 -3.98 6.22
N LYS A 82 -6.30 -3.66 7.43
CA LYS A 82 -6.13 -2.26 7.85
C LYS A 82 -5.16 -1.53 6.92
N VAL A 83 -4.06 -2.16 6.56
CA VAL A 83 -3.08 -1.63 5.60
C VAL A 83 -3.73 -1.38 4.24
N PHE A 84 -4.41 -2.40 3.71
CA PHE A 84 -5.04 -2.37 2.38
C PHE A 84 -6.02 -1.20 2.22
N PHE A 85 -6.89 -1.00 3.22
CA PHE A 85 -7.89 0.08 3.17
C PHE A 85 -7.30 1.46 3.48
N SER A 86 -6.22 1.53 4.28
CA SER A 86 -5.62 2.81 4.67
C SER A 86 -4.84 3.49 3.53
N ILE A 87 -4.32 2.73 2.55
CA ILE A 87 -3.50 3.29 1.46
C ILE A 87 -4.34 3.81 0.27
N LYS A 88 -5.63 3.48 0.19
CA LYS A 88 -6.48 3.66 -1.00
C LYS A 88 -6.36 5.03 -1.68
N GLU A 89 -6.29 6.11 -0.91
CA GLU A 89 -6.29 7.49 -1.41
C GLU A 89 -4.93 8.20 -1.28
N LEU A 90 -3.89 7.47 -0.90
CA LEU A 90 -2.57 8.02 -0.64
C LEU A 90 -1.57 7.49 -1.67
N PRO A 91 -0.53 8.25 -2.06
CA PRO A 91 0.55 7.74 -2.91
C PRO A 91 1.33 6.60 -2.23
N TYR A 92 1.42 6.64 -0.92
CA TYR A 92 1.95 5.64 -0.02
C TYR A 92 1.39 5.89 1.39
N ILE A 93 1.52 4.91 2.29
CA ILE A 93 1.22 5.11 3.70
C ILE A 93 2.49 5.02 4.54
N SER A 94 2.64 5.96 5.48
CA SER A 94 3.75 5.96 6.44
C SER A 94 3.58 4.85 7.46
N VAL A 95 4.70 4.22 7.83
CA VAL A 95 4.73 3.13 8.81
C VAL A 95 5.54 3.60 10.01
N LEU A 96 4.96 3.47 11.20
CA LEU A 96 5.62 3.76 12.46
C LEU A 96 5.91 2.45 13.20
N ASP A 97 7.02 2.42 13.94
CA ASP A 97 7.36 1.33 14.85
C ASP A 97 6.58 1.44 16.19
N ASP A 98 6.87 0.53 17.12
CA ASP A 98 6.20 0.45 18.40
C ASP A 98 6.50 1.65 19.32
N ASP A 99 7.59 2.37 19.07
CA ASP A 99 7.97 3.61 19.74
C ASP A 99 7.40 4.87 19.05
N ASN A 100 6.51 4.71 18.06
CA ASN A 100 5.98 5.76 17.20
C ASN A 100 7.04 6.51 16.37
N ARG A 101 8.19 5.88 16.09
CA ARG A 101 9.22 6.42 15.24
C ARG A 101 8.95 6.03 13.78
N PHE A 102 9.38 6.89 12.86
CA PHE A 102 9.22 6.63 11.43
C PHE A 102 10.10 5.46 10.97
N TYR A 103 9.47 4.35 10.66
CA TYR A 103 10.12 3.13 10.16
C TYR A 103 10.34 3.18 8.64
N GLY A 104 9.36 3.70 7.89
CA GLY A 104 9.41 3.74 6.43
C GLY A 104 8.05 3.99 5.80
N ILE A 105 7.90 3.56 4.55
CA ILE A 105 6.63 3.67 3.83
C ILE A 105 6.23 2.33 3.22
N LEU A 106 4.91 2.16 3.02
CA LEU A 106 4.34 1.11 2.20
C LEU A 106 3.69 1.73 0.96
N THR A 107 4.07 1.28 -0.22
CA THR A 107 3.54 1.73 -1.51
C THR A 107 2.50 0.77 -2.05
N HIS A 108 1.68 1.21 -3.02
CA HIS A 108 0.76 0.33 -3.76
C HIS A 108 1.48 -0.84 -4.42
N SER A 109 2.65 -0.59 -5.03
CA SER A 109 3.45 -1.66 -5.67
C SER A 109 3.90 -2.71 -4.65
N SER A 110 4.31 -2.28 -3.43
CA SER A 110 4.68 -3.23 -2.38
C SER A 110 3.48 -4.07 -1.94
N LEU A 111 2.30 -3.45 -1.83
CA LEU A 111 1.06 -4.16 -1.47
C LEU A 111 0.64 -5.14 -2.56
N LEU A 112 0.68 -4.73 -3.83
CA LEU A 112 0.38 -5.62 -4.97
C LEU A 112 1.35 -6.80 -5.03
N ASN A 113 2.64 -6.59 -4.78
CA ASN A 113 3.61 -7.68 -4.71
C ASN A 113 3.30 -8.67 -3.59
N MET A 114 2.86 -8.19 -2.41
CA MET A 114 2.40 -9.07 -1.33
C MET A 114 1.19 -9.91 -1.76
N LEU A 115 0.23 -9.32 -2.46
CA LEU A 115 -0.92 -10.03 -3.02
C LEU A 115 -0.50 -11.08 -4.05
N GLN A 116 0.37 -10.73 -4.99
CA GLN A 116 0.90 -11.67 -5.98
C GLN A 116 1.59 -12.86 -5.32
N GLN A 117 2.40 -12.62 -4.27
CA GLN A 117 3.04 -13.68 -3.50
C GLN A 117 2.00 -14.54 -2.76
N SER A 118 0.99 -13.93 -2.14
CA SER A 118 -0.07 -14.65 -1.42
C SER A 118 -0.92 -15.51 -2.34
N TRP A 119 -1.06 -15.11 -3.59
CA TRP A 119 -1.85 -15.82 -4.61
C TRP A 119 -1.02 -16.82 -5.41
N ASN A 120 0.28 -16.88 -5.18
CA ASN A 120 1.21 -17.78 -5.85
C ASN A 120 1.20 -17.65 -7.38
N VAL A 121 0.93 -16.45 -7.89
CA VAL A 121 0.75 -16.17 -9.34
C VAL A 121 1.97 -16.60 -10.17
N ASN A 122 3.16 -16.54 -9.58
CA ASN A 122 4.42 -16.81 -10.28
C ASN A 122 4.84 -18.29 -10.24
N THR A 123 4.26 -19.10 -9.37
CA THR A 123 4.65 -20.50 -9.15
C THR A 123 3.52 -21.49 -9.39
N GLY A 124 2.27 -21.03 -9.42
CA GLY A 124 1.11 -21.85 -9.76
C GLY A 124 1.04 -22.17 -11.25
N SER A 125 0.62 -23.40 -11.58
CA SER A 125 0.47 -23.85 -12.98
C SER A 125 -0.90 -23.50 -13.55
N TYR A 126 -1.95 -23.66 -12.76
CA TYR A 126 -3.34 -23.51 -13.20
C TYR A 126 -4.16 -22.77 -12.16
N VAL A 127 -5.13 -22.00 -12.64
CA VAL A 127 -6.15 -21.37 -11.80
C VAL A 127 -7.52 -21.91 -12.23
N LEU A 128 -8.17 -22.64 -11.33
CA LEU A 128 -9.56 -23.04 -11.51
C LEU A 128 -10.46 -21.93 -11.04
N THR A 129 -11.41 -21.50 -11.88
CA THR A 129 -12.47 -20.57 -11.49
C THR A 129 -13.79 -21.32 -11.43
N ILE A 130 -14.38 -21.39 -10.25
CA ILE A 130 -15.62 -22.11 -10.00
C ILE A 130 -16.68 -21.09 -9.59
N ALA A 131 -17.82 -21.09 -10.29
CA ALA A 131 -18.98 -20.29 -9.92
C ALA A 131 -19.92 -21.13 -9.05
N SER A 132 -20.40 -20.56 -7.95
CA SER A 132 -21.34 -21.22 -7.04
C SER A 132 -22.36 -20.24 -6.48
N THR A 133 -23.43 -20.78 -5.86
CA THR A 133 -24.43 -20.00 -5.15
C THR A 133 -23.96 -19.48 -3.79
N GLY A 134 -22.74 -19.85 -3.35
CA GLY A 134 -22.15 -19.40 -2.08
C GLY A 134 -22.78 -20.04 -0.84
N LEU A 135 -23.38 -21.20 -0.96
CA LEU A 135 -24.00 -21.89 0.16
C LEU A 135 -22.98 -22.37 1.19
N LYS A 136 -23.46 -22.56 2.41
CA LYS A 136 -22.63 -23.10 3.52
C LYS A 136 -22.06 -24.47 3.13
N GLY A 137 -20.74 -24.58 3.17
CA GLY A 137 -20.02 -25.81 2.86
C GLY A 137 -19.48 -25.91 1.43
N ASP A 138 -19.88 -25.03 0.49
CA ASP A 138 -19.42 -25.07 -0.91
C ASP A 138 -17.91 -25.06 -1.01
N LEU A 139 -17.25 -24.10 -0.36
CA LEU A 139 -15.79 -23.98 -0.38
C LEU A 139 -15.11 -25.24 0.19
N ALA A 140 -15.63 -25.77 1.28
CA ALA A 140 -15.10 -27.00 1.89
C ALA A 140 -15.21 -28.20 0.96
N ASN A 141 -16.36 -28.33 0.26
CA ASN A 141 -16.57 -29.41 -0.70
C ASN A 141 -15.67 -29.29 -1.92
N MET A 142 -15.52 -28.06 -2.49
CA MET A 142 -14.64 -27.79 -3.63
C MET A 142 -13.19 -28.15 -3.29
N THR A 143 -12.68 -27.61 -2.18
CA THR A 143 -11.29 -27.86 -1.77
C THR A 143 -11.04 -29.32 -1.42
N LYS A 144 -12.00 -30.01 -0.79
CA LYS A 144 -11.92 -31.45 -0.50
C LYS A 144 -11.85 -32.31 -1.77
N ILE A 145 -12.57 -31.94 -2.81
CA ILE A 145 -12.54 -32.66 -4.10
C ILE A 145 -11.20 -32.44 -4.77
N ILE A 146 -10.79 -31.16 -4.91
CA ILE A 146 -9.55 -30.78 -5.61
C ILE A 146 -8.31 -31.36 -4.92
N SER A 147 -8.26 -31.33 -3.59
CA SER A 147 -7.11 -31.83 -2.81
C SER A 147 -6.86 -33.33 -2.92
N ARG A 148 -7.78 -34.10 -3.52
CA ARG A 148 -7.55 -35.51 -3.85
C ARG A 148 -6.64 -35.71 -5.08
N TYR A 149 -6.53 -34.67 -5.91
CA TYR A 149 -5.82 -34.75 -7.20
C TYR A 149 -4.57 -33.89 -7.22
N CYS A 150 -4.57 -32.76 -6.50
CA CYS A 150 -3.46 -31.80 -6.52
C CYS A 150 -3.40 -30.96 -5.25
N SER A 151 -2.23 -30.36 -5.01
CA SER A 151 -2.02 -29.38 -3.94
C SER A 151 -2.66 -28.03 -4.30
N ILE A 152 -3.30 -27.40 -3.32
CA ILE A 152 -3.90 -26.08 -3.44
C ILE A 152 -2.92 -25.07 -2.86
N SER A 153 -2.41 -24.13 -3.68
CA SER A 153 -1.50 -23.07 -3.26
C SER A 153 -2.23 -21.86 -2.70
N SER A 154 -3.38 -21.50 -3.28
CA SER A 154 -4.18 -20.37 -2.79
C SER A 154 -5.64 -20.53 -3.16
N CYS A 155 -6.51 -19.80 -2.44
CA CYS A 155 -7.92 -19.75 -2.71
C CYS A 155 -8.46 -18.34 -2.44
N ILE A 156 -9.17 -17.77 -3.42
CA ILE A 156 -9.79 -16.45 -3.33
C ILE A 156 -11.24 -16.56 -3.70
N THR A 157 -12.12 -16.01 -2.87
CA THR A 157 -13.54 -15.90 -3.17
C THR A 157 -13.93 -14.46 -3.43
N LEU A 158 -14.68 -14.23 -4.51
CA LEU A 158 -15.23 -12.93 -4.88
C LEU A 158 -16.75 -13.09 -5.03
N ASP A 159 -17.48 -12.23 -4.34
CA ASP A 159 -18.93 -12.16 -4.51
C ASP A 159 -19.25 -11.20 -5.67
N VAL A 160 -20.18 -11.57 -6.53
CA VAL A 160 -20.63 -10.78 -7.67
C VAL A 160 -22.05 -10.32 -7.42
N GLU A 161 -22.26 -9.02 -7.26
CA GLU A 161 -23.55 -8.44 -6.85
C GLU A 161 -24.65 -8.50 -7.93
N GLN A 162 -24.38 -8.96 -9.16
CA GLN A 162 -25.29 -8.77 -10.30
C GLN A 162 -25.84 -10.04 -10.95
N ASP A 163 -25.45 -11.24 -10.53
CA ASP A 163 -25.88 -12.49 -11.14
C ASP A 163 -26.44 -13.49 -10.11
N GLU A 164 -27.33 -14.40 -10.55
CA GLU A 164 -27.83 -15.51 -9.72
C GLU A 164 -26.73 -16.44 -9.19
N LEU A 165 -25.56 -16.46 -9.82
CA LEU A 165 -24.33 -17.11 -9.35
C LEU A 165 -23.49 -16.10 -8.59
N VAL A 166 -23.70 -16.02 -7.31
CA VAL A 166 -23.26 -14.95 -6.42
C VAL A 166 -21.75 -15.02 -6.10
N ARG A 167 -21.11 -16.18 -6.23
CA ARG A 167 -19.72 -16.37 -5.76
C ARG A 167 -18.83 -17.02 -6.80
N ARG A 168 -17.68 -16.39 -7.06
CA ARG A 168 -16.58 -16.98 -7.85
C ARG A 168 -15.45 -17.35 -6.92
N THR A 169 -15.05 -18.63 -6.93
CA THR A 169 -13.89 -19.13 -6.19
C THR A 169 -12.78 -19.44 -7.18
N MET A 170 -11.67 -18.73 -7.04
CA MET A 170 -10.43 -18.97 -7.81
C MET A 170 -9.48 -19.78 -6.94
N ILE A 171 -9.05 -20.93 -7.41
CA ILE A 171 -8.17 -21.86 -6.71
C ILE A 171 -6.91 -22.03 -7.54
N THR A 172 -5.77 -21.62 -7.00
CA THR A 172 -4.46 -21.79 -7.64
C THR A 172 -3.88 -23.14 -7.23
N LEU A 173 -3.47 -23.91 -8.24
CA LEU A 173 -2.90 -25.25 -8.09
C LEU A 173 -1.38 -25.20 -8.24
N GLU A 174 -0.66 -26.09 -7.53
CA GLU A 174 0.78 -26.25 -7.67
C GLU A 174 1.15 -26.87 -9.03
N SER A 175 2.38 -26.58 -9.48
CA SER A 175 2.96 -27.20 -10.67
C SER A 175 3.28 -28.67 -10.41
N GLY A 176 2.83 -29.56 -11.29
CA GLY A 176 3.15 -31.00 -11.21
C GLY A 176 1.93 -31.92 -11.19
N VAL A 177 0.78 -31.41 -11.63
CA VAL A 177 -0.43 -32.22 -11.88
C VAL A 177 -0.41 -32.71 -13.34
#